data_21937023048800fa4ef224fa0b40ee62
#
_entry.id   21937023048800fa4ef224fa0b40ee62
#
_cell.length_a   1.000
_cell.length_b   1.000
_cell.length_c   1.000
_cell.angle_alpha   90.00
_cell.angle_beta   90.00
_cell.angle_gamma   90.00
#
_symmetry.space_group_name_H-M   'P 1'
#
loop_
_entity.id
_entity.type
_entity.pdbx_description
1 polymer ?
#
loop_
_entity_poly.entity_id
_entity_poly.type
_entity_poly.pdbx_seq_one_letter_code
_entity_poly.pdbx_strand_id
1 'polypeptide(L)'
;MRAAVVFEAGEPEKLVVMEVPTPEVKPGWTLVRVRGFGINHSELFTRQGLSPSVRFPRILGIECVGEVAQTTDPDRLPQGQTVVSIMGEMGRAFDGGYAEYCLLPNEQVCPVEWDGDWATLAAIPETYYTAWLSLKNLRVESSNRLLVRGGTAGVGVAFSRLAHAARLSVTVCGTTRSVAKQERLLSAGFDDAVVDADGALQTDESFDRILELIGPKTLKDSCRHTTEGGIVCATGLLGGQWYMDDDFSPIDDLPRNGYLTSAYSGNVSPSLMQELLDYIRERAVDVAPERVYTLDQVVDAHRYLESSHSFGKVVCVTE
;
A
#
# COMPACT_ATOMS: atom_id res chain seq x y z
N MET A 1 9.42 -10.72 -23.43
CA MET A 1 8.34 -10.57 -22.46
C MET A 1 7.66 -9.23 -22.66
N ARG A 2 6.39 -9.14 -22.31
CA ARG A 2 5.66 -7.86 -22.32
C ARG A 2 5.88 -7.11 -21.00
N ALA A 3 6.06 -5.81 -21.09
CA ALA A 3 6.25 -4.94 -19.93
C ALA A 3 5.74 -3.52 -20.20
N ALA A 4 5.34 -2.81 -19.15
CA ALA A 4 4.99 -1.40 -19.21
C ALA A 4 6.23 -0.55 -18.84
N VAL A 5 6.82 0.10 -19.84
CA VAL A 5 8.05 0.88 -19.72
C VAL A 5 7.72 2.37 -19.66
N VAL A 6 8.33 3.09 -18.74
CA VAL A 6 8.32 4.56 -18.71
C VAL A 6 9.68 5.05 -19.21
N PHE A 7 9.68 5.80 -20.31
CA PHE A 7 10.91 6.36 -20.91
C PHE A 7 11.25 7.76 -20.39
N GLU A 8 10.25 8.50 -19.96
CA GLU A 8 10.37 9.85 -19.39
C GLU A 8 9.19 10.12 -18.44
N ALA A 9 9.37 11.02 -17.51
CA ALA A 9 8.31 11.41 -16.59
C ALA A 9 7.12 12.06 -17.31
N GLY A 10 5.91 11.87 -16.78
CA GLY A 10 4.71 12.53 -17.31
C GLY A 10 3.40 11.84 -16.94
N GLU A 11 2.39 12.05 -17.77
CA GLU A 11 1.03 11.56 -17.64
C GLU A 11 0.93 10.03 -17.82
N PRO A 12 -0.20 9.37 -17.47
CA PRO A 12 -0.36 7.91 -17.57
C PRO A 12 0.05 7.30 -18.91
N GLU A 13 -0.10 8.05 -20.00
CA GLU A 13 0.28 7.67 -21.38
C GLU A 13 1.78 7.45 -21.58
N LYS A 14 2.62 7.84 -20.60
CA LYS A 14 4.06 7.54 -20.59
C LYS A 14 4.37 6.08 -20.22
N LEU A 15 3.38 5.33 -19.72
CA LEU A 15 3.45 3.88 -19.58
C LEU A 15 3.21 3.22 -20.94
N VAL A 16 4.26 2.73 -21.58
CA VAL A 16 4.20 2.09 -22.89
C VAL A 16 4.32 0.58 -22.72
N VAL A 17 3.23 -0.16 -22.98
CA VAL A 17 3.27 -1.63 -23.01
C VAL A 17 3.92 -2.10 -24.30
N MET A 18 5.01 -2.86 -24.17
CA MET A 18 5.80 -3.31 -25.31
C MET A 18 6.56 -4.61 -25.03
N GLU A 19 7.07 -5.24 -26.09
CA GLU A 19 7.99 -6.36 -25.98
C GLU A 19 9.40 -5.88 -25.59
N VAL A 20 9.97 -6.50 -24.56
CA VAL A 20 11.35 -6.30 -24.10
C VAL A 20 12.02 -7.65 -23.89
N PRO A 21 13.36 -7.74 -23.88
CA PRO A 21 14.05 -8.98 -23.53
C PRO A 21 13.64 -9.46 -22.14
N THR A 22 13.41 -10.77 -21.97
CA THR A 22 13.26 -11.36 -20.65
C THR A 22 14.59 -11.32 -19.92
N PRO A 23 14.67 -10.85 -18.65
CA PRO A 23 15.93 -10.78 -17.93
C PRO A 23 16.54 -12.17 -17.72
N GLU A 24 17.86 -12.25 -17.83
CA GLU A 24 18.62 -13.46 -17.49
C GLU A 24 18.92 -13.51 -15.98
N VAL A 25 18.77 -14.71 -15.40
CA VAL A 25 19.08 -14.92 -13.99
C VAL A 25 20.57 -14.78 -13.74
N LYS A 26 20.93 -14.06 -12.69
CA LYS A 26 22.31 -13.87 -12.23
C LYS A 26 22.48 -14.31 -10.78
N PRO A 27 23.72 -14.61 -10.32
CA PRO A 27 23.97 -15.08 -8.96
C PRO A 27 23.32 -14.19 -7.90
N GLY A 28 22.60 -14.77 -6.94
CA GLY A 28 21.87 -14.07 -5.88
C GLY A 28 20.49 -13.55 -6.31
N TRP A 29 20.00 -13.89 -7.52
CA TRP A 29 18.74 -13.40 -8.07
C TRP A 29 17.81 -14.54 -8.51
N THR A 30 16.52 -14.23 -8.49
CA THR A 30 15.42 -15.10 -8.92
C THR A 30 14.57 -14.40 -9.96
N LEU A 31 14.26 -15.09 -11.03
CA LEU A 31 13.28 -14.65 -12.04
C LEU A 31 11.89 -15.14 -11.61
N VAL A 32 10.99 -14.22 -11.38
CA VAL A 32 9.59 -14.49 -11.05
C VAL A 32 8.74 -14.30 -12.31
N ARG A 33 7.93 -15.29 -12.66
CA ARG A 33 6.83 -15.13 -13.59
C ARG A 33 5.71 -14.41 -12.86
N VAL A 34 5.50 -13.15 -13.19
CA VAL A 34 4.50 -12.31 -12.55
C VAL A 34 3.10 -12.74 -13.00
N ARG A 35 2.22 -12.94 -12.05
CA ARG A 35 0.81 -13.27 -12.27
C ARG A 35 -0.10 -12.08 -11.96
N GLY A 36 0.38 -11.17 -11.12
CA GLY A 36 -0.31 -9.93 -10.79
C GLY A 36 0.55 -8.97 -10.00
N PHE A 37 0.13 -7.72 -9.96
CA PHE A 37 0.76 -6.65 -9.21
C PHE A 37 -0.26 -5.59 -8.80
N GLY A 38 -0.03 -4.92 -7.71
CA GLY A 38 -0.85 -3.78 -7.29
C GLY A 38 -0.39 -2.48 -7.90
N ILE A 39 -1.30 -1.52 -8.00
CA ILE A 39 -1.01 -0.13 -8.34
C ILE A 39 -1.04 0.70 -7.07
N ASN A 40 0.02 1.47 -6.80
CA ASN A 40 0.16 2.30 -5.62
C ASN A 40 0.46 3.76 -6.00
N HIS A 41 0.19 4.69 -5.10
CA HIS A 41 0.53 6.12 -5.31
C HIS A 41 2.04 6.34 -5.48
N SER A 42 2.87 5.42 -4.97
CA SER A 42 4.32 5.44 -5.17
C SER A 42 4.71 5.41 -6.64
N GLU A 43 4.07 4.54 -7.43
CA GLU A 43 4.34 4.45 -8.87
C GLU A 43 3.77 5.65 -9.63
N LEU A 44 2.66 6.23 -9.17
CA LEU A 44 2.15 7.49 -9.74
C LEU A 44 3.19 8.61 -9.56
N PHE A 45 3.72 8.77 -8.35
CA PHE A 45 4.76 9.76 -8.07
C PHE A 45 6.04 9.49 -8.88
N THR A 46 6.45 8.23 -8.99
CA THR A 46 7.63 7.86 -9.77
C THR A 46 7.43 8.17 -11.26
N ARG A 47 6.28 7.79 -11.83
CA ARG A 47 5.94 8.11 -13.22
C ARG A 47 5.92 9.62 -13.49
N GLN A 48 5.44 10.41 -12.54
CA GLN A 48 5.40 11.88 -12.61
C GLN A 48 6.78 12.53 -12.42
N GLY A 49 7.84 11.76 -12.12
CA GLY A 49 9.18 12.29 -11.89
C GLY A 49 9.41 12.83 -10.48
N LEU A 50 8.51 12.55 -9.55
CA LEU A 50 8.59 13.00 -8.15
C LEU A 50 9.46 12.08 -7.27
N SER A 51 10.11 11.07 -7.85
CA SER A 51 11.08 10.18 -7.19
C SER A 51 12.50 10.47 -7.70
N PRO A 52 13.28 11.35 -7.06
CA PRO A 52 14.52 11.88 -7.63
C PRO A 52 15.62 10.85 -7.89
N SER A 53 15.59 9.71 -7.19
CA SER A 53 16.54 8.61 -7.35
C SER A 53 16.27 7.75 -8.58
N VAL A 54 15.06 7.79 -9.16
CA VAL A 54 14.67 6.95 -10.28
C VAL A 54 15.17 7.53 -11.60
N ARG A 55 15.76 6.67 -12.43
CA ARG A 55 16.21 7.01 -13.79
C ARG A 55 15.42 6.23 -14.82
N PHE A 56 14.91 6.93 -15.82
CA PHE A 56 14.26 6.32 -16.98
C PHE A 56 15.28 5.95 -18.07
N PRO A 57 15.01 4.91 -18.91
CA PRO A 57 13.80 4.09 -18.90
C PRO A 57 13.73 3.17 -17.70
N ARG A 58 12.47 2.87 -17.25
CA ARG A 58 12.20 2.01 -16.10
C ARG A 58 10.88 1.27 -16.27
N ILE A 59 10.86 -0.02 -15.94
CA ILE A 59 9.64 -0.76 -15.66
C ILE A 59 9.29 -0.51 -14.20
N LEU A 60 8.13 0.09 -13.93
CA LEU A 60 7.68 0.41 -12.58
C LEU A 60 7.13 -0.83 -11.84
N GLY A 61 6.59 -0.61 -10.65
CA GLY A 61 5.97 -1.64 -9.81
C GLY A 61 6.83 -2.00 -8.62
N ILE A 62 6.39 -1.57 -7.42
CA ILE A 62 7.09 -1.85 -6.15
C ILE A 62 6.62 -3.14 -5.50
N GLU A 63 5.74 -3.88 -6.13
CA GLU A 63 5.25 -5.19 -5.69
C GLU A 63 4.91 -6.09 -6.87
N CYS A 64 5.00 -7.39 -6.63
CA CYS A 64 4.46 -8.40 -7.54
C CYS A 64 4.15 -9.70 -6.81
N VAL A 65 3.24 -10.47 -7.39
CA VAL A 65 2.93 -11.84 -7.00
C VAL A 65 3.10 -12.77 -8.22
N GLY A 66 3.48 -14.01 -7.99
CA GLY A 66 3.69 -14.93 -9.09
C GLY A 66 4.34 -16.23 -8.67
N GLU A 67 5.05 -16.82 -9.61
CA GLU A 67 5.73 -18.11 -9.45
C GLU A 67 7.21 -18.00 -9.79
N VAL A 68 8.04 -18.72 -9.07
CA VAL A 68 9.47 -18.83 -9.40
C VAL A 68 9.61 -19.49 -10.78
N ALA A 69 10.12 -18.74 -11.76
CA ALA A 69 10.43 -19.26 -13.10
C ALA A 69 11.83 -19.85 -13.17
N GLN A 70 12.82 -19.16 -12.59
CA GLN A 70 14.21 -19.61 -12.50
C GLN A 70 14.89 -18.94 -11.31
N THR A 71 15.77 -19.65 -10.61
CA THR A 71 16.42 -19.13 -9.40
C THR A 71 17.86 -19.63 -9.26
N THR A 72 18.62 -18.93 -8.43
CA THR A 72 19.94 -19.36 -7.94
C THR A 72 19.90 -19.88 -6.50
N ASP A 73 18.70 -20.01 -5.90
CA ASP A 73 18.46 -20.53 -4.55
C ASP A 73 17.31 -21.57 -4.57
N PRO A 74 17.51 -22.73 -5.27
CA PRO A 74 16.44 -23.70 -5.49
C PRO A 74 15.95 -24.41 -4.21
N ASP A 75 16.77 -24.46 -3.16
CA ASP A 75 16.38 -25.07 -1.90
C ASP A 75 15.29 -24.25 -1.17
N ARG A 76 15.36 -22.93 -1.23
CA ARG A 76 14.39 -22.02 -0.63
C ARG A 76 13.31 -21.58 -1.60
N LEU A 77 13.64 -21.46 -2.87
CA LEU A 77 12.78 -20.92 -3.95
C LEU A 77 12.71 -21.92 -5.11
N PRO A 78 12.12 -23.12 -4.90
CA PRO A 78 12.00 -24.10 -6.00
C PRO A 78 11.14 -23.54 -7.13
N GLN A 79 11.42 -23.97 -8.35
CA GLN A 79 10.63 -23.58 -9.53
C GLN A 79 9.15 -23.92 -9.33
N GLY A 80 8.26 -23.00 -9.68
CA GLY A 80 6.81 -23.12 -9.50
C GLY A 80 6.33 -22.71 -8.11
N GLN A 81 7.22 -22.38 -7.15
CA GLN A 81 6.83 -21.87 -5.84
C GLN A 81 6.08 -20.55 -5.98
N THR A 82 4.90 -20.44 -5.34
CA THR A 82 4.18 -19.17 -5.21
C THR A 82 4.95 -18.20 -4.35
N VAL A 83 5.14 -17.00 -4.84
CA VAL A 83 5.95 -15.96 -4.19
C VAL A 83 5.29 -14.59 -4.25
N VAL A 84 5.62 -13.77 -3.28
CA VAL A 84 5.33 -12.33 -3.26
C VAL A 84 6.62 -11.55 -3.08
N SER A 85 6.66 -10.32 -3.58
CA SER A 85 7.74 -9.37 -3.33
C SER A 85 7.20 -7.96 -3.22
N ILE A 86 7.75 -7.17 -2.29
CA ILE A 86 7.42 -5.77 -2.10
C ILE A 86 8.66 -4.94 -1.84
N MET A 87 8.63 -3.67 -2.26
CA MET A 87 9.65 -2.66 -1.96
C MET A 87 11.07 -3.03 -2.41
N GLY A 88 12.09 -2.81 -1.60
CA GLY A 88 13.48 -3.19 -1.85
C GLY A 88 14.09 -2.62 -3.13
N GLU A 89 13.73 -1.40 -3.50
CA GLU A 89 14.17 -0.70 -4.71
C GLU A 89 13.64 -1.28 -6.04
N MET A 90 12.73 -2.28 -6.00
CA MET A 90 12.00 -2.78 -7.17
C MET A 90 11.19 -1.66 -7.82
N GLY A 91 11.25 -1.53 -9.15
CA GLY A 91 10.62 -0.45 -9.89
C GLY A 91 11.31 0.93 -9.73
N ARG A 92 12.43 1.00 -9.01
CA ARG A 92 13.21 2.22 -8.74
C ARG A 92 14.66 2.07 -9.20
N ALA A 93 15.52 1.38 -8.43
CA ALA A 93 16.91 1.14 -8.82
C ALA A 93 17.06 0.08 -9.91
N PHE A 94 16.13 -0.88 -9.97
CA PHE A 94 16.02 -1.91 -11.01
C PHE A 94 14.57 -2.09 -11.43
N ASP A 95 14.33 -2.83 -12.52
CA ASP A 95 13.00 -3.01 -13.11
C ASP A 95 12.04 -3.74 -12.18
N GLY A 96 10.78 -3.32 -12.17
CA GLY A 96 9.76 -3.74 -11.23
C GLY A 96 8.72 -4.70 -11.81
N GLY A 97 7.59 -4.78 -11.07
CA GLY A 97 6.54 -5.78 -11.29
C GLY A 97 5.61 -5.54 -12.48
N TYR A 98 5.67 -4.39 -13.17
CA TYR A 98 4.78 -4.08 -14.29
C TYR A 98 5.18 -4.81 -15.59
N ALA A 99 5.37 -6.12 -15.51
CA ALA A 99 5.82 -6.98 -16.59
C ALA A 99 5.37 -8.44 -16.39
N GLU A 100 5.51 -9.27 -17.42
CA GLU A 100 5.26 -10.71 -17.31
C GLU A 100 6.33 -11.43 -16.47
N TYR A 101 7.54 -10.88 -16.37
CA TYR A 101 8.63 -11.40 -15.54
C TYR A 101 9.33 -10.26 -14.82
N CYS A 102 9.71 -10.52 -13.56
CA CYS A 102 10.50 -9.61 -12.74
C CYS A 102 11.72 -10.34 -12.18
N LEU A 103 12.91 -9.74 -12.33
CA LEU A 103 14.16 -10.28 -11.78
C LEU A 103 14.44 -9.60 -10.44
N LEU A 104 14.50 -10.38 -9.37
CA LEU A 104 14.54 -9.91 -7.99
C LEU A 104 15.73 -10.51 -7.23
N PRO A 105 16.37 -9.76 -6.30
CA PRO A 105 17.27 -10.35 -5.33
C PRO A 105 16.58 -11.49 -4.57
N ASN A 106 17.28 -12.61 -4.37
CA ASN A 106 16.69 -13.75 -3.68
C ASN A 106 16.08 -13.37 -2.33
N GLU A 107 16.74 -12.51 -1.56
CA GLU A 107 16.30 -12.05 -0.24
C GLU A 107 14.97 -11.28 -0.25
N GLN A 108 14.59 -10.66 -1.37
CA GLN A 108 13.32 -9.94 -1.54
C GLN A 108 12.18 -10.86 -1.99
N VAL A 109 12.46 -12.10 -2.35
CA VAL A 109 11.44 -13.06 -2.77
C VAL A 109 10.94 -13.83 -1.56
N CYS A 110 9.68 -13.63 -1.20
CA CYS A 110 9.01 -14.29 -0.09
C CYS A 110 8.20 -15.48 -0.62
N PRO A 111 8.62 -16.73 -0.40
CA PRO A 111 7.77 -17.88 -0.66
C PRO A 111 6.58 -17.89 0.28
N VAL A 112 5.39 -18.15 -0.25
CA VAL A 112 4.13 -18.16 0.50
C VAL A 112 3.27 -19.35 0.13
N GLU A 113 2.36 -19.72 1.05
CA GLU A 113 1.26 -20.64 0.79
C GLU A 113 0.01 -19.86 0.44
N TRP A 114 -0.55 -20.10 -0.74
CA TRP A 114 -1.74 -19.43 -1.26
C TRP A 114 -2.54 -20.36 -2.16
N ASP A 115 -3.84 -20.44 -1.92
CA ASP A 115 -4.80 -21.27 -2.67
C ASP A 115 -5.92 -20.47 -3.35
N GLY A 116 -5.89 -19.11 -3.24
CA GLY A 116 -6.81 -18.20 -3.89
C GLY A 116 -6.38 -17.79 -5.30
N ASP A 117 -7.15 -16.91 -5.92
CA ASP A 117 -6.83 -16.33 -7.23
C ASP A 117 -5.70 -15.29 -7.15
N TRP A 118 -5.09 -15.00 -8.30
CA TRP A 118 -3.95 -14.08 -8.42
C TRP A 118 -4.32 -12.62 -8.21
N ALA A 119 -5.53 -12.22 -8.61
CA ALA A 119 -5.97 -10.83 -8.43
C ALA A 119 -6.15 -10.51 -6.93
N THR A 120 -6.70 -11.47 -6.19
CA THR A 120 -6.84 -11.37 -4.73
C THR A 120 -5.45 -11.34 -4.06
N LEU A 121 -4.52 -12.23 -4.45
CA LEU A 121 -3.16 -12.19 -3.90
C LEU A 121 -2.46 -10.87 -4.24
N ALA A 122 -2.61 -10.35 -5.47
CA ALA A 122 -1.98 -9.09 -5.90
C ALA A 122 -2.50 -7.85 -5.13
N ALA A 123 -3.65 -7.96 -4.47
CA ALA A 123 -4.17 -6.86 -3.64
C ALA A 123 -3.49 -6.76 -2.27
N ILE A 124 -2.80 -7.82 -1.82
CA ILE A 124 -2.33 -7.95 -0.44
C ILE A 124 -0.96 -7.29 -0.19
N PRO A 125 0.12 -7.54 -0.97
CA PRO A 125 1.49 -7.36 -0.50
C PRO A 125 1.76 -5.97 0.07
N GLU A 126 1.78 -4.91 -0.72
CA GLU A 126 2.10 -3.57 -0.22
C GLU A 126 0.97 -3.00 0.65
N THR A 127 -0.27 -3.12 0.21
CA THR A 127 -1.41 -2.45 0.82
C THR A 127 -1.79 -3.03 2.18
N TYR A 128 -2.00 -4.35 2.24
CA TYR A 128 -2.38 -4.99 3.51
C TYR A 128 -1.19 -5.12 4.46
N TYR A 129 0.03 -5.31 3.94
CA TYR A 129 1.22 -5.35 4.79
C TYR A 129 1.45 -3.99 5.49
N THR A 130 1.34 -2.90 4.75
CA THR A 130 1.43 -1.53 5.29
C THR A 130 0.32 -1.27 6.33
N ALA A 131 -0.91 -1.65 6.03
CA ALA A 131 -2.04 -1.50 6.96
C ALA A 131 -1.84 -2.33 8.23
N TRP A 132 -1.36 -3.57 8.10
CA TRP A 132 -1.12 -4.48 9.22
C TRP A 132 0.02 -4.03 10.13
N LEU A 133 1.14 -3.55 9.55
CA LEU A 133 2.20 -2.93 10.34
C LEU A 133 1.71 -1.68 11.09
N SER A 134 0.90 -0.86 10.43
CA SER A 134 0.29 0.31 11.07
C SER A 134 -0.62 -0.08 12.22
N LEU A 135 -1.42 -1.14 12.07
CA LEU A 135 -2.28 -1.68 13.13
C LEU A 135 -1.46 -2.14 14.34
N LYS A 136 -0.35 -2.84 14.11
CA LYS A 136 0.59 -3.25 15.18
C LYS A 136 1.22 -2.04 15.87
N ASN A 137 1.68 -1.05 15.12
CA ASN A 137 2.33 0.15 15.67
C ASN A 137 1.37 1.04 16.44
N LEU A 138 0.10 1.05 16.08
CA LEU A 138 -0.97 1.75 16.81
C LEU A 138 -1.35 1.07 18.12
N ARG A 139 -0.91 -0.17 18.37
CA ARG A 139 -1.21 -0.91 19.59
C ARG A 139 -2.69 -0.85 19.94
N VAL A 140 -3.52 -1.21 18.96
CA VAL A 140 -4.99 -1.11 19.07
C VAL A 140 -5.49 -2.05 20.17
N GLU A 141 -6.34 -1.52 21.04
CA GLU A 141 -6.97 -2.21 22.17
C GLU A 141 -8.50 -2.18 22.03
N SER A 142 -9.18 -3.05 22.79
CA SER A 142 -10.63 -3.04 22.85
C SER A 142 -11.19 -1.68 23.28
N SER A 143 -12.30 -1.30 22.69
CA SER A 143 -12.98 -0.01 22.91
C SER A 143 -12.25 1.23 22.39
N ASN A 144 -11.12 1.08 21.69
CA ASN A 144 -10.49 2.22 21.04
C ASN A 144 -11.39 2.78 19.92
N ARG A 145 -11.42 4.11 19.84
CA ARG A 145 -11.95 4.86 18.70
C ARG A 145 -10.79 5.20 17.76
N LEU A 146 -10.85 4.65 16.55
CA LEU A 146 -9.80 4.76 15.54
C LEU A 146 -10.20 5.79 14.48
N LEU A 147 -9.24 6.59 14.00
CA LEU A 147 -9.39 7.40 12.80
C LEU A 147 -8.47 6.91 11.70
N VAL A 148 -9.00 6.76 10.50
CA VAL A 148 -8.23 6.51 9.29
C VAL A 148 -8.28 7.76 8.42
N ARG A 149 -7.26 8.60 8.52
CA ARG A 149 -7.15 9.80 7.70
C ARG A 149 -6.66 9.43 6.31
N GLY A 150 -7.52 9.62 5.31
CA GLY A 150 -7.37 9.02 3.98
C GLY A 150 -8.12 7.69 3.82
N GLY A 151 -9.27 7.56 4.46
CA GLY A 151 -10.07 6.31 4.52
C GLY A 151 -10.44 5.71 3.17
N THR A 152 -10.51 6.50 2.10
CA THR A 152 -10.83 6.01 0.74
C THR A 152 -9.64 5.39 0.00
N ALA A 153 -8.42 5.51 0.53
CA ALA A 153 -7.23 4.90 -0.06
C ALA A 153 -7.19 3.39 0.18
N GLY A 154 -6.43 2.66 -0.65
CA GLY A 154 -6.27 1.21 -0.51
C GLY A 154 -5.83 0.79 0.90
N VAL A 155 -4.80 1.44 1.45
CA VAL A 155 -4.31 1.19 2.82
C VAL A 155 -5.37 1.52 3.87
N GLY A 156 -6.16 2.58 3.65
CA GLY A 156 -7.24 2.96 4.57
C GLY A 156 -8.34 1.92 4.67
N VAL A 157 -8.81 1.42 3.52
CA VAL A 157 -9.81 0.33 3.45
C VAL A 157 -9.25 -0.96 4.07
N ALA A 158 -8.01 -1.33 3.71
CA ALA A 158 -7.35 -2.51 4.26
C ALA A 158 -7.21 -2.43 5.80
N PHE A 159 -6.83 -1.27 6.32
CA PHE A 159 -6.72 -1.05 7.76
C PHE A 159 -8.07 -1.26 8.48
N SER A 160 -9.15 -0.67 7.96
CA SER A 160 -10.50 -0.87 8.54
C SER A 160 -10.87 -2.34 8.58
N ARG A 161 -10.69 -3.08 7.49
CA ARG A 161 -10.97 -4.52 7.41
C ARG A 161 -10.14 -5.34 8.39
N LEU A 162 -8.83 -5.05 8.51
CA LEU A 162 -7.94 -5.73 9.46
C LEU A 162 -8.29 -5.40 10.92
N ALA A 163 -8.62 -4.14 11.23
CA ALA A 163 -8.98 -3.72 12.57
C ALA A 163 -10.26 -4.42 13.06
N HIS A 164 -11.30 -4.51 12.23
CA HIS A 164 -12.52 -5.25 12.55
C HIS A 164 -12.26 -6.75 12.70
N ALA A 165 -11.40 -7.32 11.84
CA ALA A 165 -11.02 -8.73 11.93
C ALA A 165 -10.23 -9.07 13.19
N ALA A 166 -9.63 -8.10 13.87
CA ALA A 166 -8.93 -8.30 15.15
C ALA A 166 -9.85 -8.79 16.29
N ARG A 167 -11.18 -8.76 16.08
CA ARG A 167 -12.20 -9.14 17.07
C ARG A 167 -12.15 -8.33 18.36
N LEU A 168 -11.64 -7.10 18.25
CA LEU A 168 -11.71 -6.09 19.28
C LEU A 168 -12.97 -5.25 19.08
N SER A 169 -13.60 -4.80 20.17
CA SER A 169 -14.75 -3.89 20.10
C SER A 169 -14.27 -2.47 19.79
N VAL A 170 -13.78 -2.24 18.57
CA VAL A 170 -13.30 -0.93 18.11
C VAL A 170 -14.35 -0.22 17.27
N THR A 171 -14.27 1.11 17.23
CA THR A 171 -15.00 1.95 16.26
C THR A 171 -14.01 2.52 15.28
N VAL A 172 -14.17 2.30 13.98
CA VAL A 172 -13.27 2.76 12.93
C VAL A 172 -13.93 3.87 12.12
N CYS A 173 -13.47 5.10 12.29
CA CYS A 173 -13.92 6.25 11.52
C CYS A 173 -13.00 6.46 10.31
N GLY A 174 -13.57 6.63 9.12
CA GLY A 174 -12.82 6.98 7.91
C GLY A 174 -12.95 8.45 7.57
N THR A 175 -11.92 9.06 6.96
CA THR A 175 -12.07 10.42 6.45
C THR A 175 -12.26 10.48 4.94
N THR A 176 -13.00 11.49 4.49
CA THR A 176 -13.18 11.84 3.08
C THR A 176 -13.25 13.35 2.90
N ARG A 177 -12.78 13.86 1.76
CA ARG A 177 -12.89 15.29 1.42
C ARG A 177 -14.30 15.71 0.99
N SER A 178 -15.22 14.78 0.84
CA SER A 178 -16.57 15.05 0.31
C SER A 178 -17.64 14.34 1.11
N VAL A 179 -18.64 15.08 1.55
CA VAL A 179 -19.84 14.54 2.21
C VAL A 179 -20.49 13.45 1.35
N ALA A 180 -20.51 13.62 0.03
CA ALA A 180 -21.10 12.63 -0.90
C ALA A 180 -20.39 11.25 -0.87
N LYS A 181 -19.18 11.16 -0.32
CA LYS A 181 -18.44 9.90 -0.21
C LYS A 181 -18.55 9.24 1.17
N GLN A 182 -19.22 9.86 2.14
CA GLN A 182 -19.39 9.28 3.48
C GLN A 182 -20.16 7.95 3.42
N GLU A 183 -21.26 7.90 2.67
CA GLU A 183 -22.03 6.66 2.50
C GLU A 183 -21.16 5.52 1.91
N ARG A 184 -20.21 5.85 1.04
CA ARG A 184 -19.30 4.86 0.45
C ARG A 184 -18.30 4.33 1.48
N LEU A 185 -17.82 5.17 2.40
CA LEU A 185 -17.00 4.71 3.54
C LEU A 185 -17.77 3.73 4.42
N LEU A 186 -19.00 4.08 4.81
CA LEU A 186 -19.85 3.19 5.60
C LEU A 186 -20.10 1.86 4.87
N SER A 187 -20.40 1.91 3.56
CA SER A 187 -20.57 0.72 2.74
C SER A 187 -19.30 -0.14 2.61
N ALA A 188 -18.12 0.45 2.78
CA ALA A 188 -16.84 -0.25 2.76
C ALA A 188 -16.43 -0.83 4.11
N GLY A 189 -17.28 -0.69 5.14
CA GLY A 189 -17.09 -1.27 6.46
C GLY A 189 -16.46 -0.35 7.49
N PHE A 190 -16.49 0.98 7.28
CA PHE A 190 -16.23 1.93 8.36
C PHE A 190 -17.48 2.11 9.20
N ASP A 191 -17.32 2.30 10.50
CA ASP A 191 -18.45 2.53 11.42
C ASP A 191 -18.94 3.96 11.36
N ASP A 192 -18.07 4.91 10.99
CA ASP A 192 -18.37 6.34 10.92
C ASP A 192 -17.50 7.04 9.86
N ALA A 193 -17.89 8.25 9.47
CA ALA A 193 -17.21 9.00 8.42
C ALA A 193 -17.11 10.49 8.77
N VAL A 194 -15.89 11.00 8.81
CA VAL A 194 -15.58 12.40 9.10
C VAL A 194 -15.13 13.12 7.83
N VAL A 195 -15.60 14.35 7.63
CA VAL A 195 -15.13 15.20 6.53
C VAL A 195 -13.77 15.81 6.89
N ASP A 196 -12.81 15.70 5.98
CA ASP A 196 -11.49 16.31 6.04
C ASP A 196 -11.41 17.37 4.94
N ALA A 197 -11.66 18.61 5.29
CA ALA A 197 -11.67 19.72 4.35
C ALA A 197 -10.50 20.68 4.64
N ASP A 198 -9.81 21.09 3.59
CA ASP A 198 -8.68 22.03 3.65
C ASP A 198 -7.57 21.64 4.65
N GLY A 199 -7.39 20.31 4.84
CA GLY A 199 -6.39 19.77 5.75
C GLY A 199 -6.77 19.79 7.23
N ALA A 200 -8.04 20.05 7.55
CA ALA A 200 -8.59 20.05 8.89
C ALA A 200 -9.81 19.12 9.00
N LEU A 201 -9.86 18.33 10.07
CA LEU A 201 -11.01 17.49 10.39
C LEU A 201 -12.19 18.37 10.79
N GLN A 202 -13.35 18.14 10.18
CA GLN A 202 -14.58 18.87 10.46
C GLN A 202 -15.37 18.18 11.59
N THR A 203 -14.75 18.06 12.75
CA THR A 203 -15.31 17.46 13.96
C THR A 203 -14.59 17.99 15.21
N ASP A 204 -15.27 17.99 16.35
CA ASP A 204 -14.67 18.26 17.66
C ASP A 204 -14.28 16.94 18.40
N GLU A 205 -14.47 15.79 17.76
CA GLU A 205 -14.16 14.49 18.36
C GLU A 205 -12.67 14.24 18.44
N SER A 206 -12.27 13.41 19.39
CA SER A 206 -10.91 12.92 19.55
C SER A 206 -10.87 11.39 19.41
N PHE A 207 -9.72 10.88 19.00
CA PHE A 207 -9.50 9.48 18.66
C PHE A 207 -8.31 8.92 19.46
N ASP A 208 -8.43 7.66 19.86
CA ASP A 208 -7.35 7.00 20.63
C ASP A 208 -6.17 6.63 19.75
N ARG A 209 -6.45 6.28 18.48
CA ARG A 209 -5.46 5.85 17.50
C ARG A 209 -5.79 6.46 16.15
N ILE A 210 -4.79 7.06 15.53
CA ILE A 210 -4.94 7.67 14.20
C ILE A 210 -3.96 7.05 13.22
N LEU A 211 -4.47 6.46 12.15
CA LEU A 211 -3.71 6.13 10.94
C LEU A 211 -3.68 7.36 10.03
N GLU A 212 -2.50 7.95 9.86
CA GLU A 212 -2.31 9.15 9.04
C GLU A 212 -1.72 8.78 7.68
N LEU A 213 -2.53 8.90 6.62
CA LEU A 213 -2.13 8.56 5.25
C LEU A 213 -1.91 9.80 4.36
N ILE A 214 -2.34 10.98 4.81
CA ILE A 214 -2.12 12.22 4.05
C ILE A 214 -0.69 12.72 4.25
N GLY A 215 -0.17 12.58 5.47
CA GLY A 215 1.21 12.88 5.81
C GLY A 215 1.43 14.25 6.45
N PRO A 216 2.64 14.86 6.29
CA PRO A 216 3.03 16.09 6.97
C PRO A 216 2.02 17.23 6.91
N LYS A 217 1.34 17.36 5.78
CA LYS A 217 0.33 18.41 5.56
C LYS A 217 -0.79 18.43 6.61
N THR A 218 -1.14 17.28 7.16
CA THR A 218 -2.29 17.11 8.08
C THR A 218 -1.91 16.56 9.45
N LEU A 219 -0.64 16.15 9.62
CA LEU A 219 -0.17 15.46 10.83
C LEU A 219 -0.40 16.30 12.09
N LYS A 220 -0.17 17.62 12.03
CA LYS A 220 -0.40 18.54 13.15
C LYS A 220 -1.87 18.56 13.60
N ASP A 221 -2.79 18.57 12.65
CA ASP A 221 -4.23 18.51 12.92
C ASP A 221 -4.64 17.13 13.45
N SER A 222 -4.09 16.03 12.92
CA SER A 222 -4.30 14.69 13.45
C SER A 222 -3.85 14.58 14.93
N CYS A 223 -2.69 15.14 15.27
CA CYS A 223 -2.21 15.15 16.66
C CYS A 223 -3.16 15.89 17.60
N ARG A 224 -3.79 17.00 17.15
CA ARG A 224 -4.77 17.77 17.96
C ARG A 224 -6.06 17.01 18.23
N HIS A 225 -6.45 16.10 17.33
CA HIS A 225 -7.63 15.25 17.47
C HIS A 225 -7.30 13.91 18.14
N THR A 226 -6.11 13.76 18.73
CA THR A 226 -5.71 12.55 19.45
C THR A 226 -5.95 12.71 20.93
N THR A 227 -6.56 11.71 21.58
CA THR A 227 -6.77 11.69 23.03
C THR A 227 -5.44 11.69 23.78
N GLU A 228 -5.46 12.08 25.07
CA GLU A 228 -4.28 11.98 25.94
C GLU A 228 -3.81 10.51 26.00
N GLY A 229 -2.50 10.30 25.82
CA GLY A 229 -1.92 8.95 25.74
C GLY A 229 -2.17 8.22 24.40
N GLY A 230 -2.84 8.86 23.46
CA GLY A 230 -3.15 8.27 22.17
C GLY A 230 -1.93 8.13 21.24
N ILE A 231 -2.11 7.48 20.12
CA ILE A 231 -1.03 7.18 19.14
C ILE A 231 -1.44 7.62 17.75
N VAL A 232 -0.55 8.36 17.09
CA VAL A 232 -0.64 8.67 15.65
C VAL A 232 0.41 7.85 14.91
N CYS A 233 0.01 7.11 13.87
CA CYS A 233 0.92 6.40 12.98
C CYS A 233 0.97 7.10 11.62
N ALA A 234 2.05 7.84 11.37
CA ALA A 234 2.31 8.50 10.09
C ALA A 234 2.84 7.47 9.09
N THR A 235 2.02 7.12 8.10
CA THR A 235 2.31 6.02 7.17
C THR A 235 2.30 6.47 5.72
N GLY A 236 1.42 7.41 5.35
CA GLY A 236 1.23 7.82 3.97
C GLY A 236 1.73 9.23 3.64
N LEU A 237 1.77 9.54 2.33
CA LEU A 237 2.17 10.83 1.77
C LEU A 237 1.17 11.29 0.70
N LEU A 238 -0.12 10.94 0.84
CA LEU A 238 -1.16 11.29 -0.14
C LEU A 238 -1.34 12.80 -0.33
N GLY A 239 -0.90 13.60 0.66
CA GLY A 239 -0.89 15.06 0.59
C GLY A 239 0.23 15.65 -0.29
N GLY A 240 1.18 14.83 -0.74
CA GLY A 240 2.29 15.25 -1.61
C GLY A 240 3.38 16.07 -0.90
N GLN A 241 3.31 16.20 0.41
CA GLN A 241 4.33 16.92 1.23
C GLN A 241 5.20 15.91 1.96
N TRP A 242 6.53 16.05 1.82
CA TRP A 242 7.52 15.10 2.38
C TRP A 242 8.05 15.51 3.76
N TYR A 243 8.05 16.79 4.07
CA TYR A 243 8.63 17.33 5.29
C TYR A 243 7.58 18.12 6.06
N MET A 244 7.74 18.15 7.39
CA MET A 244 6.94 19.01 8.25
C MET A 244 7.27 20.48 7.96
N ASP A 245 6.30 21.35 8.22
CA ASP A 245 6.52 22.79 8.18
C ASP A 245 7.45 23.22 9.32
N ASP A 246 8.18 24.32 9.14
CA ASP A 246 9.18 24.81 10.09
C ASP A 246 8.58 25.20 11.46
N ASP A 247 7.26 25.35 11.55
CA ASP A 247 6.52 25.71 12.77
C ASP A 247 6.07 24.48 13.61
N PHE A 248 6.45 23.26 13.23
CA PHE A 248 6.13 22.06 14.00
C PHE A 248 6.97 21.97 15.27
N SER A 249 6.29 22.03 16.43
CA SER A 249 6.90 21.88 17.75
C SER A 249 6.52 20.53 18.37
N PRO A 250 7.47 19.60 18.60
CA PRO A 250 7.16 18.33 19.25
C PRO A 250 6.52 18.48 20.64
N ILE A 251 6.77 19.59 21.35
CA ILE A 251 6.21 19.83 22.68
C ILE A 251 4.74 20.27 22.61
N ASP A 252 4.40 21.11 21.60
CA ASP A 252 3.08 21.73 21.49
C ASP A 252 2.14 20.95 20.56
N ASP A 253 2.70 20.30 19.53
CA ASP A 253 1.92 19.70 18.45
C ASP A 253 1.73 18.17 18.57
N LEU A 254 2.56 17.46 19.35
CA LEU A 254 2.31 16.03 19.62
C LEU A 254 1.13 15.82 20.58
N PRO A 255 0.45 14.66 20.54
CA PRO A 255 -0.58 14.33 21.51
C PRO A 255 -0.04 14.40 22.92
N ARG A 256 -0.81 14.95 23.86
CA ARG A 256 -0.41 15.01 25.27
C ARG A 256 -0.15 13.61 25.83
N ASN A 257 1.06 13.40 26.40
CA ASN A 257 1.50 12.10 26.90
C ASN A 257 1.36 10.95 25.88
N GLY A 258 1.22 11.27 24.58
CA GLY A 258 0.97 10.33 23.50
C GLY A 258 2.21 10.03 22.66
N TYR A 259 2.00 9.38 21.54
CA TYR A 259 3.08 8.89 20.69
C TYR A 259 2.84 9.24 19.22
N LEU A 260 3.93 9.55 18.54
CA LEU A 260 4.00 9.56 17.07
C LEU A 260 4.88 8.39 16.64
N THR A 261 4.37 7.54 15.78
CA THR A 261 5.09 6.42 15.19
C THR A 261 4.92 6.39 13.67
N SER A 262 5.60 5.48 12.99
CA SER A 262 5.45 5.28 11.56
C SER A 262 5.49 3.79 11.22
N ALA A 263 4.91 3.42 10.06
CA ALA A 263 5.04 2.07 9.50
C ALA A 263 5.91 2.13 8.23
N TYR A 264 6.87 1.23 8.14
CA TYR A 264 7.78 1.10 7.00
C TYR A 264 7.68 -0.29 6.39
N SER A 265 7.04 -0.40 5.23
CA SER A 265 6.77 -1.67 4.53
C SER A 265 8.02 -2.33 3.92
N GLY A 266 9.16 -1.64 3.89
CA GLY A 266 10.43 -2.19 3.40
C GLY A 266 11.05 -3.26 4.31
N ASN A 267 10.62 -3.38 5.56
CA ASN A 267 11.07 -4.42 6.49
C ASN A 267 10.19 -5.66 6.38
N VAL A 268 10.16 -6.30 5.22
CA VAL A 268 9.42 -7.53 4.98
C VAL A 268 10.33 -8.75 5.11
N SER A 269 9.77 -9.84 5.63
CA SER A 269 10.39 -11.16 5.60
C SER A 269 9.35 -12.21 5.21
N PRO A 270 9.77 -13.41 4.72
CA PRO A 270 8.84 -14.49 4.42
C PRO A 270 7.93 -14.83 5.60
N SER A 271 8.47 -14.87 6.82
CA SER A 271 7.68 -15.17 8.03
C SER A 271 6.64 -14.10 8.35
N LEU A 272 6.98 -12.82 8.20
CA LEU A 272 6.03 -11.72 8.44
C LEU A 272 4.95 -11.67 7.36
N MET A 273 5.30 -11.95 6.11
CA MET A 273 4.33 -12.03 5.02
C MET A 273 3.38 -13.20 5.22
N GLN A 274 3.89 -14.38 5.61
CA GLN A 274 3.04 -15.54 5.90
C GLN A 274 2.15 -15.29 7.12
N GLU A 275 2.65 -14.65 8.17
CA GLU A 275 1.83 -14.25 9.34
C GLU A 275 0.64 -13.36 8.93
N LEU A 276 0.85 -12.42 8.00
CA LEU A 276 -0.24 -11.62 7.45
C LEU A 276 -1.25 -12.46 6.67
N LEU A 277 -0.77 -13.35 5.78
CA LEU A 277 -1.66 -14.22 4.99
C LEU A 277 -2.46 -15.16 5.88
N ASP A 278 -1.83 -15.73 6.91
CA ASP A 278 -2.50 -16.57 7.91
C ASP A 278 -3.55 -15.78 8.68
N TYR A 279 -3.23 -14.55 9.11
CA TYR A 279 -4.18 -13.66 9.75
C TYR A 279 -5.40 -13.39 8.86
N ILE A 280 -5.17 -13.08 7.58
CA ILE A 280 -6.24 -12.85 6.60
C ILE A 280 -7.11 -14.09 6.45
N ARG A 281 -6.52 -15.26 6.28
CA ARG A 281 -7.21 -16.53 6.11
C ARG A 281 -8.02 -16.93 7.35
N GLU A 282 -7.38 -16.95 8.52
CA GLU A 282 -7.99 -17.37 9.79
C GLU A 282 -9.16 -16.49 10.23
N ARG A 283 -9.12 -15.22 9.84
CA ARG A 283 -10.14 -14.25 10.21
C ARG A 283 -11.12 -13.94 9.08
N ALA A 284 -10.95 -14.61 7.93
CA ALA A 284 -11.77 -14.42 6.73
C ALA A 284 -11.87 -12.93 6.32
N VAL A 285 -10.72 -12.23 6.32
CA VAL A 285 -10.67 -10.83 5.91
C VAL A 285 -10.99 -10.73 4.43
N ASP A 286 -11.95 -9.87 4.07
CA ASP A 286 -12.21 -9.56 2.66
C ASP A 286 -11.06 -8.71 2.10
N VAL A 287 -10.26 -9.31 1.23
CA VAL A 287 -9.12 -8.68 0.56
C VAL A 287 -9.34 -8.46 -0.94
N ALA A 288 -10.57 -8.65 -1.41
CA ALA A 288 -10.90 -8.43 -2.82
C ALA A 288 -10.48 -7.03 -3.27
N PRO A 289 -9.79 -6.92 -4.43
CA PRO A 289 -9.46 -5.62 -5.01
C PRO A 289 -10.74 -4.90 -5.46
N GLU A 290 -10.71 -3.57 -5.46
CA GLU A 290 -11.81 -2.77 -6.00
C GLU A 290 -11.95 -2.96 -7.51
N ARG A 291 -10.81 -3.00 -8.20
CA ARG A 291 -10.76 -3.20 -9.66
C ARG A 291 -9.57 -4.05 -10.07
N VAL A 292 -9.84 -4.87 -11.07
CA VAL A 292 -8.83 -5.70 -11.73
C VAL A 292 -8.69 -5.23 -13.18
N TYR A 293 -7.46 -4.98 -13.59
CA TYR A 293 -7.08 -4.65 -14.96
C TYR A 293 -6.11 -5.71 -15.49
N THR A 294 -5.85 -5.68 -16.79
CA THR A 294 -4.75 -6.45 -17.40
C THR A 294 -3.49 -5.57 -17.50
N LEU A 295 -2.33 -6.20 -17.79
CA LEU A 295 -1.10 -5.45 -18.08
C LEU A 295 -1.31 -4.42 -19.20
N ASP A 296 -2.10 -4.76 -20.23
CA ASP A 296 -2.43 -3.84 -21.33
C ASP A 296 -3.22 -2.61 -20.89
N GLN A 297 -3.94 -2.72 -19.80
CA GLN A 297 -4.79 -1.67 -19.26
C GLN A 297 -4.11 -0.88 -18.12
N VAL A 298 -2.80 -1.05 -17.93
CA VAL A 298 -2.07 -0.38 -16.83
C VAL A 298 -2.20 1.14 -16.88
N VAL A 299 -2.30 1.74 -18.07
CA VAL A 299 -2.56 3.18 -18.26
C VAL A 299 -3.91 3.56 -17.65
N ASP A 300 -4.94 2.78 -17.91
CA ASP A 300 -6.29 3.02 -17.38
C ASP A 300 -6.35 2.78 -15.87
N ALA A 301 -5.57 1.81 -15.35
CA ALA A 301 -5.42 1.58 -13.92
C ALA A 301 -4.81 2.80 -13.21
N HIS A 302 -3.76 3.42 -13.78
CA HIS A 302 -3.17 4.65 -13.29
C HIS A 302 -4.15 5.83 -13.34
N ARG A 303 -4.83 6.05 -14.47
CA ARG A 303 -5.88 7.09 -14.59
C ARG A 303 -6.99 6.91 -13.56
N TYR A 304 -7.41 5.66 -13.34
CA TYR A 304 -8.44 5.38 -12.34
C TYR A 304 -7.97 5.73 -10.93
N LEU A 305 -6.75 5.32 -10.54
CA LEU A 305 -6.22 5.62 -9.20
C LEU A 305 -6.02 7.13 -8.98
N GLU A 306 -5.65 7.90 -10.01
CA GLU A 306 -5.55 9.37 -9.95
C GLU A 306 -6.91 10.05 -9.92
N SER A 307 -7.97 9.38 -10.32
CA SER A 307 -9.31 9.97 -10.36
C SER A 307 -9.89 10.15 -8.95
N SER A 308 -10.83 11.08 -8.83
CA SER A 308 -11.61 11.25 -7.60
C SER A 308 -12.55 10.08 -7.31
N HIS A 309 -12.63 9.08 -8.18
CA HIS A 309 -13.53 7.93 -8.08
C HIS A 309 -12.86 6.69 -7.47
N SER A 310 -11.53 6.65 -7.37
CA SER A 310 -10.82 5.51 -6.78
C SER A 310 -11.21 5.31 -5.32
N PHE A 311 -11.30 4.03 -4.93
CA PHE A 311 -11.66 3.63 -3.58
C PHE A 311 -11.15 2.20 -3.33
N GLY A 312 -10.19 2.03 -2.43
CA GLY A 312 -9.61 0.72 -2.18
C GLY A 312 -8.44 0.37 -3.12
N LYS A 313 -8.16 -0.93 -3.29
CA LYS A 313 -6.98 -1.43 -4.02
C LYS A 313 -7.31 -1.71 -5.49
N VAL A 314 -6.41 -1.24 -6.35
CA VAL A 314 -6.40 -1.52 -7.80
C VAL A 314 -5.25 -2.47 -8.10
N VAL A 315 -5.51 -3.48 -8.91
CA VAL A 315 -4.51 -4.47 -9.32
C VAL A 315 -4.53 -4.69 -10.83
N CYS A 316 -3.40 -5.17 -11.36
CA CYS A 316 -3.31 -5.71 -12.70
C CYS A 316 -2.93 -7.19 -12.66
N VAL A 317 -3.46 -7.98 -13.57
CA VAL A 317 -3.05 -9.35 -13.84
C VAL A 317 -2.36 -9.44 -15.20
N THR A 318 -1.46 -10.41 -15.35
CA THR A 318 -0.64 -10.55 -16.57
C THR A 318 -1.22 -11.56 -17.57
N GLU A 319 -2.31 -12.22 -17.23
CA GLU A 319 -3.01 -13.21 -18.09
C GLU A 319 -4.37 -12.69 -18.50
#